data_db89a0437c0a820a8fdf31ed7e91e134
#
_entry.id   db89a0437c0a820a8fdf31ed7e91e134
#
_cell.length_a   1.000
_cell.length_b   1.000
_cell.length_c   1.000
_cell.angle_alpha   90.00
_cell.angle_beta   90.00
_cell.angle_gamma   90.00
#
_symmetry.space_group_name_H-M   'P 1'
#
loop_
_entity.id
_entity.type
_entity.pdbx_description
1 polymer ?
#
loop_
_entity_poly.entity_id
_entity_poly.type
_entity_poly.pdbx_seq_one_letter_code
_entity_poly.pdbx_strand_id
1 'polypeptide(L)'
;VAPVVVNVMNSKLFETVNSTDLAKSLNYQSGLRVENNCQNCGFPQVRINGLEGPYSQILINSRPVVSALSGVYGLEQIPVNMIDRVEVVRGGGSALFGANAVGGTINIITKDPVSNSFQVSSTLSNMNGKVWEQYMGANASLVSKDNTYGIALYQSYRNRNPYDADGDGFSELGKLNMNTFGLRTYYRPTQFSRISLEYHTTNEFRRGGNKFDLEPFETDITEQTKHVINSGGLSYDIFWKEYKHKLSFYSSVQHTDRNSYYGAQQNPDAYGKTKDLTWVVGGMYVGNFEKVLFSPATFTAGMEYQNNSLHDIMLGYHRDMKQDVRIAGGFVQNEWKMNRFILLAGFRVDSHN
;
A
#
# COMPACT_ATOMS: atom_id res chain seq x y z
N VAL A 1 16.36 -1.02 -22.11
CA VAL A 1 16.44 -2.11 -21.12
C VAL A 1 16.65 -1.43 -19.78
N ALA A 2 15.78 -1.70 -18.80
CA ALA A 2 15.98 -1.17 -17.46
C ALA A 2 17.13 -1.93 -16.75
N PRO A 3 17.94 -1.27 -15.91
CA PRO A 3 19.05 -1.93 -15.20
C PRO A 3 18.56 -2.86 -14.09
N VAL A 4 17.29 -2.73 -13.72
CA VAL A 4 16.61 -3.57 -12.74
C VAL A 4 15.38 -4.16 -13.38
N VAL A 5 15.07 -5.43 -13.06
CA VAL A 5 13.87 -6.09 -13.56
C VAL A 5 12.65 -5.46 -12.91
N VAL A 6 11.88 -4.73 -13.70
CA VAL A 6 10.59 -4.17 -13.29
C VAL A 6 9.48 -4.97 -13.95
N ASN A 7 8.67 -5.63 -13.14
CA ASN A 7 7.47 -6.29 -13.62
C ASN A 7 6.27 -5.37 -13.40
N VAL A 8 5.47 -5.18 -14.44
CA VAL A 8 4.29 -4.32 -14.40
C VAL A 8 3.03 -5.19 -14.49
N MET A 9 2.18 -5.08 -13.48
CA MET A 9 0.84 -5.65 -13.46
C MET A 9 -0.15 -4.53 -13.72
N ASN A 10 -0.88 -4.59 -14.80
CA ASN A 10 -1.87 -3.57 -15.16
C ASN A 10 -3.30 -3.93 -14.67
N SER A 11 -4.22 -2.98 -14.75
CA SER A 11 -5.62 -3.17 -14.34
C SER A 11 -6.30 -4.33 -15.05
N LYS A 12 -5.93 -4.61 -16.32
CA LYS A 12 -6.49 -5.73 -17.10
C LYS A 12 -6.16 -7.10 -16.48
N LEU A 13 -4.99 -7.26 -15.86
CA LEU A 13 -4.68 -8.49 -15.15
C LEU A 13 -5.64 -8.68 -13.97
N PHE A 14 -5.91 -7.64 -13.19
CA PHE A 14 -6.83 -7.72 -12.04
C PHE A 14 -8.24 -8.11 -12.47
N GLU A 15 -8.70 -7.57 -13.58
CA GLU A 15 -10.00 -7.94 -14.19
C GLU A 15 -9.99 -9.39 -14.67
N THR A 16 -8.92 -9.83 -15.35
CA THR A 16 -8.81 -11.20 -15.89
C THR A 16 -8.80 -12.26 -14.79
N VAL A 17 -8.12 -12.00 -13.68
CA VAL A 17 -8.06 -12.94 -12.54
C VAL A 17 -9.21 -12.73 -11.55
N ASN A 18 -10.15 -11.82 -11.87
CA ASN A 18 -11.30 -11.46 -11.04
C ASN A 18 -10.91 -11.16 -9.58
N SER A 19 -9.84 -10.40 -9.40
CA SER A 19 -9.32 -10.10 -8.07
C SER A 19 -10.07 -8.93 -7.44
N THR A 20 -10.41 -9.06 -6.17
CA THR A 20 -11.10 -8.04 -5.37
C THR A 20 -10.14 -7.18 -4.54
N ASP A 21 -8.90 -7.64 -4.36
CA ASP A 21 -7.86 -6.96 -3.60
C ASP A 21 -6.47 -7.19 -4.21
N LEU A 22 -5.52 -6.35 -3.80
CA LEU A 22 -4.15 -6.40 -4.30
C LEU A 22 -3.46 -7.71 -3.91
N ALA A 23 -3.66 -8.22 -2.70
CA ALA A 23 -2.98 -9.41 -2.20
C ALA A 23 -3.22 -10.62 -3.11
N LYS A 24 -4.48 -10.86 -3.49
CA LYS A 24 -4.83 -11.94 -4.43
C LYS A 24 -4.13 -11.77 -5.78
N SER A 25 -4.07 -10.54 -6.30
CA SER A 25 -3.49 -10.24 -7.60
C SER A 25 -1.98 -10.53 -7.64
N LEU A 26 -1.27 -10.24 -6.56
CA LEU A 26 0.19 -10.41 -6.50
C LEU A 26 0.65 -11.86 -6.67
N ASN A 27 -0.19 -12.85 -6.32
CA ASN A 27 0.13 -14.27 -6.54
C ASN A 27 0.27 -14.66 -8.02
N TYR A 28 -0.27 -13.86 -8.93
CA TYR A 28 -0.13 -14.09 -10.39
C TYR A 28 1.16 -13.50 -10.96
N GLN A 29 2.00 -12.90 -10.12
CA GLN A 29 3.28 -12.35 -10.54
C GLN A 29 4.43 -13.29 -10.17
N SER A 30 5.21 -13.74 -11.15
CA SER A 30 6.39 -14.60 -10.91
C SER A 30 7.35 -13.97 -9.90
N GLY A 31 7.83 -14.78 -8.95
CA GLY A 31 8.74 -14.35 -7.88
C GLY A 31 8.07 -13.63 -6.72
N LEU A 32 6.73 -13.50 -6.74
CA LEU A 32 5.93 -13.07 -5.60
C LEU A 32 5.13 -14.24 -5.05
N ARG A 33 4.98 -14.28 -3.75
CA ARG A 33 4.08 -15.19 -3.05
C ARG A 33 3.40 -14.44 -1.93
N VAL A 34 2.08 -14.52 -1.89
CA VAL A 34 1.28 -14.02 -0.77
C VAL A 34 0.91 -15.19 0.11
N GLU A 35 1.29 -15.14 1.36
CA GLU A 35 1.01 -16.14 2.37
C GLU A 35 0.14 -15.54 3.47
N ASN A 36 -0.83 -16.30 3.95
CA ASN A 36 -1.55 -15.97 5.18
C ASN A 36 -0.85 -16.65 6.35
N ASN A 37 -0.16 -15.86 7.17
CA ASN A 37 0.63 -16.39 8.29
C ASN A 37 -0.22 -16.74 9.52
N CYS A 38 -1.49 -16.36 9.52
CA CYS A 38 -2.42 -16.63 10.61
C CYS A 38 -3.80 -16.87 10.03
N GLN A 39 -4.37 -18.04 10.27
CA GLN A 39 -5.72 -18.42 9.81
C GLN A 39 -6.79 -17.50 10.41
N ASN A 40 -6.74 -17.29 11.73
CA ASN A 40 -7.73 -16.48 12.43
C ASN A 40 -7.63 -15.00 12.13
N CYS A 41 -6.40 -14.47 11.96
CA CYS A 41 -6.17 -13.04 11.69
C CYS A 41 -6.33 -12.68 10.22
N GLY A 42 -6.05 -13.62 9.31
CA GLY A 42 -6.12 -13.42 7.87
C GLY A 42 -5.11 -12.38 7.37
N PHE A 43 -3.84 -12.45 7.79
CA PHE A 43 -2.79 -11.53 7.34
C PHE A 43 -2.13 -12.00 6.06
N PRO A 44 -2.34 -11.32 4.95
CA PRO A 44 -1.56 -11.58 3.77
C PRO A 44 -0.19 -10.88 3.89
N GLN A 45 0.86 -11.66 3.86
CA GLN A 45 2.24 -11.19 3.78
C GLN A 45 2.82 -11.50 2.41
N VAL A 46 3.45 -10.52 1.76
CA VAL A 46 4.12 -10.75 0.47
C VAL A 46 5.57 -11.10 0.69
N ARG A 47 5.99 -12.20 0.04
CA ARG A 47 7.40 -12.57 -0.11
C ARG A 47 7.87 -12.24 -1.51
N ILE A 48 9.01 -11.56 -1.61
CA ILE A 48 9.69 -11.30 -2.88
C ILE A 48 10.92 -12.21 -2.95
N ASN A 49 10.98 -13.11 -3.94
CA ASN A 49 12.06 -14.10 -4.09
C ASN A 49 12.34 -14.92 -2.81
N GLY A 50 11.29 -15.18 -2.02
CA GLY A 50 11.40 -15.92 -0.75
C GLY A 50 11.75 -15.08 0.48
N LEU A 51 12.11 -13.81 0.31
CA LEU A 51 12.36 -12.90 1.44
C LEU A 51 11.05 -12.43 2.06
N GLU A 52 11.00 -12.35 3.38
CA GLU A 52 9.82 -12.00 4.16
C GLU A 52 9.38 -10.53 3.99
N GLY A 53 8.13 -10.24 4.37
CA GLY A 53 7.49 -8.94 4.23
C GLY A 53 8.30 -7.74 4.73
N PRO A 54 8.99 -7.80 5.89
CA PRO A 54 9.83 -6.71 6.38
C PRO A 54 10.95 -6.27 5.44
N TYR A 55 11.36 -7.14 4.50
CA TYR A 55 12.38 -6.84 3.48
C TYR A 55 11.77 -6.36 2.16
N SER A 56 10.47 -6.17 2.11
CA SER A 56 9.72 -5.75 0.92
C SER A 56 9.06 -4.40 1.18
N GLN A 57 9.51 -3.36 0.48
CA GLN A 57 8.95 -2.02 0.65
C GLN A 57 7.69 -1.86 -0.19
N ILE A 58 6.58 -1.50 0.44
CA ILE A 58 5.34 -1.15 -0.25
C ILE A 58 5.29 0.38 -0.42
N LEU A 59 4.96 0.81 -1.63
CA LEU A 59 4.85 2.21 -2.02
C LEU A 59 3.47 2.48 -2.62
N ILE A 60 2.92 3.65 -2.37
CA ILE A 60 1.80 4.20 -3.14
C ILE A 60 2.29 5.46 -3.85
N ASN A 61 2.18 5.49 -5.18
CA ASN A 61 2.65 6.59 -6.01
C ASN A 61 4.12 6.97 -5.72
N SER A 62 4.97 5.94 -5.58
CA SER A 62 6.41 6.05 -5.28
C SER A 62 6.73 6.63 -3.89
N ARG A 63 5.77 6.63 -2.98
CA ARG A 63 5.96 7.08 -1.59
C ARG A 63 5.80 5.89 -0.63
N PRO A 64 6.69 5.74 0.36
CA PRO A 64 6.55 4.70 1.34
C PRO A 64 5.19 4.76 2.05
N VAL A 65 4.49 3.63 2.08
CA VAL A 65 3.37 3.41 2.99
C VAL A 65 3.97 2.80 4.23
N VAL A 66 4.35 3.65 5.16
CA VAL A 66 5.07 3.20 6.34
C VAL A 66 4.20 3.43 7.56
N SER A 67 3.55 2.38 7.98
CA SER A 67 2.99 2.27 9.33
C SER A 67 3.40 0.91 9.85
N ALA A 68 3.73 0.80 11.11
CA ALA A 68 4.02 -0.49 11.76
C ALA A 68 2.85 -1.47 11.60
N LEU A 69 1.62 -0.96 11.45
CA LEU A 69 0.41 -1.75 11.24
C LEU A 69 0.14 -2.07 9.77
N SER A 70 0.47 -1.17 8.83
CA SER A 70 0.17 -1.37 7.40
C SER A 70 1.05 -2.43 6.75
N GLY A 71 2.23 -2.70 7.28
CA GLY A 71 3.09 -3.80 6.86
C GLY A 71 2.45 -5.17 7.10
N VAL A 72 1.50 -5.26 8.02
CA VAL A 72 0.80 -6.50 8.40
C VAL A 72 -0.54 -6.63 7.68
N TYR A 73 -1.36 -5.58 7.59
CA TYR A 73 -2.73 -5.65 7.07
C TYR A 73 -2.93 -4.94 5.73
N GLY A 74 -1.96 -4.11 5.31
CA GLY A 74 -2.18 -3.08 4.30
C GLY A 74 -2.56 -3.58 2.89
N LEU A 75 -2.15 -4.77 2.48
CA LEU A 75 -2.33 -5.22 1.09
C LEU A 75 -3.78 -5.55 0.74
N GLU A 76 -4.54 -6.15 1.65
CA GLU A 76 -5.96 -6.43 1.41
C GLU A 76 -6.82 -5.17 1.50
N GLN A 77 -6.34 -4.14 2.19
CA GLN A 77 -7.03 -2.86 2.36
C GLN A 77 -6.95 -1.95 1.12
N ILE A 78 -6.12 -2.33 0.13
CA ILE A 78 -5.98 -1.60 -1.13
C ILE A 78 -6.90 -2.21 -2.18
N PRO A 79 -8.02 -1.56 -2.49
CA PRO A 79 -8.98 -2.08 -3.46
C PRO A 79 -8.45 -1.94 -4.88
N VAL A 80 -8.65 -2.97 -5.70
CA VAL A 80 -8.14 -3.00 -7.09
C VAL A 80 -8.72 -1.91 -7.98
N ASN A 81 -9.91 -1.41 -7.67
CA ASN A 81 -10.55 -0.37 -8.48
C ASN A 81 -9.83 0.98 -8.42
N MET A 82 -9.02 1.25 -7.39
CA MET A 82 -8.18 2.46 -7.33
C MET A 82 -6.85 2.31 -8.08
N ILE A 83 -6.45 1.09 -8.44
CA ILE A 83 -5.12 0.78 -8.99
C ILE A 83 -5.14 0.95 -10.50
N ASP A 84 -4.18 1.72 -11.04
CA ASP A 84 -3.86 1.75 -12.47
C ASP A 84 -2.94 0.59 -12.83
N ARG A 85 -1.82 0.47 -12.10
CA ARG A 85 -0.85 -0.61 -12.24
C ARG A 85 -0.05 -0.82 -10.96
N VAL A 86 0.59 -1.96 -10.87
CA VAL A 86 1.56 -2.28 -9.82
C VAL A 86 2.90 -2.56 -10.48
N GLU A 87 3.92 -1.86 -10.02
CA GLU A 87 5.29 -2.00 -10.47
C GLU A 87 6.08 -2.76 -9.40
N VAL A 88 6.60 -3.92 -9.75
CA VAL A 88 7.40 -4.76 -8.84
C VAL A 88 8.85 -4.70 -9.28
N VAL A 89 9.69 -4.12 -8.44
CA VAL A 89 11.14 -4.07 -8.60
C VAL A 89 11.76 -5.12 -7.68
N ARG A 90 12.51 -6.04 -8.24
CA ARG A 90 13.17 -7.11 -7.49
C ARG A 90 14.63 -6.79 -7.26
N GLY A 91 15.05 -6.74 -6.00
CA GLY A 91 16.40 -6.35 -5.61
C GLY A 91 16.73 -4.88 -5.93
N GLY A 92 17.85 -4.38 -5.46
CA GLY A 92 18.43 -3.11 -5.92
C GLY A 92 17.65 -1.81 -5.62
N GLY A 93 16.49 -1.87 -4.97
CA GLY A 93 15.64 -0.71 -4.68
C GLY A 93 16.05 0.11 -3.45
N SER A 94 16.93 -0.43 -2.61
CA SER A 94 17.25 0.14 -1.31
C SER A 94 17.90 1.54 -1.36
N ALA A 95 18.62 1.85 -2.41
CA ALA A 95 19.22 3.19 -2.56
C ALA A 95 18.15 4.29 -2.67
N LEU A 96 17.04 4.05 -3.36
CA LEU A 96 15.95 5.02 -3.50
C LEU A 96 14.94 4.95 -2.35
N PHE A 97 14.62 3.73 -1.87
CA PHE A 97 13.44 3.49 -1.03
C PHE A 97 13.76 3.05 0.41
N GLY A 98 15.05 2.99 0.78
CA GLY A 98 15.50 2.69 2.14
C GLY A 98 15.76 1.21 2.43
N ALA A 99 16.13 0.95 3.68
CA ALA A 99 16.61 -0.37 4.14
C ALA A 99 15.56 -1.50 3.98
N ASN A 100 14.27 -1.19 4.04
CA ASN A 100 13.20 -2.19 3.87
C ASN A 100 13.07 -2.70 2.43
N ALA A 101 13.72 -2.07 1.45
CA ALA A 101 13.67 -2.45 0.05
C ALA A 101 14.78 -3.43 -0.38
N VAL A 102 15.34 -4.22 0.55
CA VAL A 102 16.41 -5.21 0.27
C VAL A 102 15.89 -6.32 -0.64
N GLY A 103 14.71 -6.85 -0.38
CA GLY A 103 14.06 -7.87 -1.21
C GLY A 103 13.48 -7.29 -2.50
N GLY A 104 13.10 -6.03 -2.48
CA GLY A 104 12.49 -5.30 -3.58
C GLY A 104 11.42 -4.33 -3.14
N THR A 105 10.75 -3.73 -4.13
CA THR A 105 9.65 -2.80 -3.91
C THR A 105 8.40 -3.20 -4.67
N ILE A 106 7.26 -2.94 -4.08
CA ILE A 106 5.94 -3.05 -4.70
C ILE A 106 5.35 -1.65 -4.74
N ASN A 107 5.39 -1.01 -5.90
CA ASN A 107 4.90 0.34 -6.09
C ASN A 107 3.51 0.32 -6.73
N ILE A 108 2.52 0.76 -5.99
CA ILE A 108 1.13 0.82 -6.39
C ILE A 108 0.87 2.20 -6.99
N ILE A 109 0.61 2.24 -8.28
CA ILE A 109 0.25 3.46 -8.97
C ILE A 109 -1.26 3.56 -9.02
N THR A 110 -1.81 4.60 -8.42
CA THR A 110 -3.25 4.85 -8.40
C THR A 110 -3.72 5.50 -9.70
N LYS A 111 -4.98 5.27 -10.06
CA LYS A 111 -5.60 5.87 -11.25
C LYS A 111 -5.56 7.39 -11.16
N ASP A 112 -5.01 8.02 -12.20
CA ASP A 112 -5.06 9.46 -12.40
C ASP A 112 -6.33 9.84 -13.16
N PRO A 113 -6.95 10.99 -12.87
CA PRO A 113 -8.02 11.52 -13.71
C PRO A 113 -7.43 12.01 -15.04
N VAL A 114 -7.63 11.22 -16.11
CA VAL A 114 -7.13 11.53 -17.47
C VAL A 114 -8.24 11.79 -18.47
N SER A 115 -9.45 11.33 -18.17
CA SER A 115 -10.66 11.53 -18.99
C SER A 115 -11.90 11.46 -18.13
N ASN A 116 -13.00 12.02 -18.62
CA ASN A 116 -14.30 11.85 -17.96
C ASN A 116 -14.75 10.40 -18.09
N SER A 117 -15.01 9.77 -16.95
CA SER A 117 -15.44 8.36 -16.92
C SER A 117 -16.25 8.06 -15.68
N PHE A 118 -17.09 7.03 -15.80
CA PHE A 118 -17.81 6.44 -14.67
C PHE A 118 -17.84 4.92 -14.87
N GLN A 119 -17.51 4.17 -13.85
CA GLN A 119 -17.45 2.72 -13.85
C GLN A 119 -18.00 2.17 -12.54
N VAL A 120 -18.86 1.16 -12.64
CA VAL A 120 -19.31 0.36 -11.51
C VAL A 120 -18.95 -1.10 -11.78
N SER A 121 -18.50 -1.79 -10.77
CA SER A 121 -18.17 -3.22 -10.81
C SER A 121 -18.78 -3.93 -9.63
N SER A 122 -19.19 -5.18 -9.82
CA SER A 122 -19.66 -6.07 -8.77
C SER A 122 -19.11 -7.46 -9.00
N THR A 123 -18.61 -8.07 -7.97
CA THR A 123 -18.16 -9.47 -7.98
C THR A 123 -18.85 -10.20 -6.85
N LEU A 124 -19.48 -11.31 -7.19
CA LEU A 124 -20.08 -12.22 -6.23
C LEU A 124 -19.35 -13.56 -6.34
N SER A 125 -18.71 -13.97 -5.27
CA SER A 125 -17.96 -15.23 -5.19
C SER A 125 -18.62 -16.17 -4.21
N ASN A 126 -18.73 -17.43 -4.57
CA ASN A 126 -19.22 -18.48 -3.68
C ASN A 126 -18.08 -19.45 -3.35
N MET A 127 -17.86 -19.72 -2.08
CA MET A 127 -16.87 -20.65 -1.59
C MET A 127 -17.55 -21.99 -1.27
N ASN A 128 -17.28 -22.98 -2.11
CA ASN A 128 -17.73 -24.37 -1.97
C ASN A 128 -19.25 -24.53 -1.70
N GLY A 129 -20.08 -23.66 -2.27
CA GLY A 129 -21.53 -23.68 -2.03
C GLY A 129 -21.99 -23.18 -0.66
N LYS A 130 -21.08 -22.92 0.26
CA LYS A 130 -21.37 -22.60 1.67
C LYS A 130 -21.42 -21.10 1.97
N VAL A 131 -20.45 -20.32 1.47
CA VAL A 131 -20.27 -18.93 1.87
C VAL A 131 -20.14 -18.00 0.66
N TRP A 132 -20.76 -16.84 0.77
CA TRP A 132 -20.71 -15.79 -0.23
C TRP A 132 -19.76 -14.67 0.20
N GLU A 133 -18.96 -14.21 -0.76
CA GLU A 133 -18.21 -12.97 -0.67
C GLU A 133 -18.69 -12.01 -1.75
N GLN A 134 -19.06 -10.79 -1.34
CA GLN A 134 -19.51 -9.72 -2.21
C GLN A 134 -18.48 -8.62 -2.26
N TYR A 135 -18.16 -8.17 -3.44
CA TYR A 135 -17.39 -6.95 -3.71
C TYR A 135 -18.19 -6.03 -4.62
N MET A 136 -18.20 -4.74 -4.31
CA MET A 136 -18.75 -3.67 -5.15
C MET A 136 -17.73 -2.55 -5.23
N GLY A 137 -17.50 -2.04 -6.44
CA GLY A 137 -16.59 -0.93 -6.70
C GLY A 137 -17.23 0.11 -7.60
N ALA A 138 -16.97 1.38 -7.32
CA ALA A 138 -17.37 2.50 -8.17
C ALA A 138 -16.20 3.45 -8.36
N ASN A 139 -16.02 3.94 -9.58
CA ASN A 139 -15.04 4.96 -9.94
C ASN A 139 -15.71 6.06 -10.75
N ALA A 140 -15.33 7.30 -10.49
CA ALA A 140 -15.72 8.45 -11.30
C ALA A 140 -14.52 9.34 -11.55
N SER A 141 -14.40 9.90 -12.74
CA SER A 141 -13.31 10.82 -13.09
C SER A 141 -13.87 11.96 -13.91
N LEU A 142 -13.46 13.19 -13.56
CA LEU A 142 -13.78 14.41 -14.27
C LEU A 142 -12.49 15.18 -14.55
N VAL A 143 -12.38 15.66 -15.78
CA VAL A 143 -11.19 16.40 -16.24
C VAL A 143 -11.62 17.62 -17.02
N SER A 144 -10.98 18.76 -16.77
CA SER A 144 -11.21 19.97 -17.56
C SER A 144 -10.77 19.79 -19.01
N LYS A 145 -11.44 20.50 -19.95
CA LYS A 145 -11.14 20.41 -21.39
C LYS A 145 -9.69 20.71 -21.75
N ASP A 146 -9.06 21.58 -21.00
CA ASP A 146 -7.65 22.00 -21.16
C ASP A 146 -6.67 21.16 -20.32
N ASN A 147 -7.15 20.13 -19.63
CA ASN A 147 -6.38 19.30 -18.71
C ASN A 147 -5.67 20.09 -17.59
N THR A 148 -6.16 21.26 -17.23
CA THR A 148 -5.61 22.08 -16.14
C THR A 148 -5.91 21.49 -14.79
N TYR A 149 -7.07 20.88 -14.61
CA TYR A 149 -7.45 20.18 -13.36
C TYR A 149 -8.25 18.91 -13.65
N GLY A 150 -8.16 17.99 -12.72
CA GLY A 150 -8.94 16.76 -12.75
C GLY A 150 -9.15 16.20 -11.37
N ILE A 151 -10.25 15.45 -11.20
CA ILE A 151 -10.58 14.75 -9.97
C ILE A 151 -11.03 13.32 -10.31
N ALA A 152 -10.50 12.36 -9.58
CA ALA A 152 -10.97 10.97 -9.58
C ALA A 152 -11.47 10.61 -8.18
N LEU A 153 -12.62 9.96 -8.13
CA LEU A 153 -13.22 9.41 -6.93
C LEU A 153 -13.31 7.90 -7.08
N TYR A 154 -13.09 7.17 -6.00
CA TYR A 154 -13.34 5.75 -5.97
C TYR A 154 -13.97 5.34 -4.63
N GLN A 155 -14.80 4.32 -4.70
CA GLN A 155 -15.40 3.67 -3.54
C GLN A 155 -15.36 2.17 -3.75
N SER A 156 -15.16 1.40 -2.68
CA SER A 156 -15.33 -0.04 -2.68
C SER A 156 -15.99 -0.51 -1.40
N TYR A 157 -16.77 -1.56 -1.53
CA TYR A 157 -17.37 -2.30 -0.43
C TYR A 157 -17.06 -3.78 -0.60
N ARG A 158 -16.63 -4.45 0.46
CA ARG A 158 -16.36 -5.88 0.48
C ARG A 158 -16.96 -6.49 1.72
N ASN A 159 -17.70 -7.56 1.55
CA ASN A 159 -18.32 -8.30 2.65
C ASN A 159 -18.15 -9.79 2.42
N ARG A 160 -17.72 -10.50 3.45
CA ARG A 160 -17.58 -11.95 3.48
C ARG A 160 -18.04 -12.48 4.83
N ASN A 161 -18.87 -13.52 4.82
CA ASN A 161 -19.17 -14.30 6.01
C ASN A 161 -18.00 -15.24 6.34
N PRO A 162 -17.87 -15.70 7.59
CA PRO A 162 -16.83 -16.65 7.95
C PRO A 162 -17.02 -17.96 7.19
N TYR A 163 -15.91 -18.58 6.80
CA TYR A 163 -15.87 -19.84 6.07
C TYR A 163 -15.09 -20.87 6.87
N ASP A 164 -15.79 -21.91 7.28
CA ASP A 164 -15.27 -23.13 7.90
C ASP A 164 -15.19 -24.19 6.79
N ALA A 165 -13.98 -24.57 6.41
CA ALA A 165 -13.72 -25.45 5.28
C ALA A 165 -13.88 -26.93 5.64
N ASP A 166 -13.36 -27.35 6.78
CA ASP A 166 -13.30 -28.74 7.23
C ASP A 166 -14.44 -29.15 8.19
N GLY A 167 -15.19 -28.17 8.72
CA GLY A 167 -16.37 -28.40 9.55
C GLY A 167 -16.04 -28.58 11.02
N ASP A 168 -14.90 -28.13 11.49
CA ASP A 168 -14.49 -28.24 12.90
C ASP A 168 -15.07 -27.12 13.80
N GLY A 169 -15.80 -26.19 13.20
CA GLY A 169 -16.43 -25.05 13.87
C GLY A 169 -15.56 -23.79 13.93
N PHE A 170 -14.33 -23.84 13.44
CA PHE A 170 -13.44 -22.69 13.33
C PHE A 170 -13.34 -22.20 11.88
N SER A 171 -13.05 -20.93 11.69
CA SER A 171 -12.96 -20.35 10.35
C SER A 171 -11.55 -20.36 9.80
N GLU A 172 -11.33 -20.93 8.59
CA GLU A 172 -10.12 -20.75 7.81
C GLU A 172 -10.10 -19.37 7.11
N LEU A 173 -11.30 -18.83 6.83
CA LEU A 173 -11.44 -17.46 6.35
C LEU A 173 -12.41 -16.71 7.26
N GLY A 174 -11.90 -15.72 7.97
CA GLY A 174 -12.69 -14.93 8.91
C GLY A 174 -13.75 -14.06 8.23
N LYS A 175 -14.73 -13.62 9.03
CA LYS A 175 -15.68 -12.58 8.64
C LYS A 175 -14.94 -11.30 8.26
N LEU A 176 -15.34 -10.66 7.17
CA LEU A 176 -14.78 -9.39 6.70
C LEU A 176 -15.90 -8.45 6.29
N ASN A 177 -15.84 -7.22 6.76
CA ASN A 177 -16.63 -6.11 6.24
C ASN A 177 -15.69 -4.92 6.07
N MET A 178 -15.57 -4.41 4.85
CA MET A 178 -14.66 -3.32 4.53
C MET A 178 -15.33 -2.31 3.61
N ASN A 179 -15.16 -1.06 3.93
CA ASN A 179 -15.61 0.07 3.11
C ASN A 179 -14.44 1.04 2.93
N THR A 180 -14.09 1.31 1.68
CA THR A 180 -13.02 2.24 1.33
C THR A 180 -13.57 3.32 0.41
N PHE A 181 -13.23 4.57 0.72
CA PHE A 181 -13.49 5.72 -0.13
C PHE A 181 -12.19 6.49 -0.34
N GLY A 182 -12.01 7.06 -1.53
CA GLY A 182 -10.88 7.93 -1.78
C GLY A 182 -11.09 8.87 -2.94
N LEU A 183 -10.21 9.84 -2.98
CA LEU A 183 -10.14 10.82 -4.06
C LEU A 183 -8.68 11.08 -4.44
N ARG A 184 -8.48 11.41 -5.70
CA ARG A 184 -7.23 11.94 -6.22
C ARG A 184 -7.54 13.11 -7.14
N THR A 185 -6.85 14.23 -6.95
CA THR A 185 -7.04 15.42 -7.76
C THR A 185 -5.70 16.01 -8.15
N TYR A 186 -5.69 16.72 -9.26
CA TYR A 186 -4.54 17.53 -9.64
C TYR A 186 -4.98 18.91 -10.13
N TYR A 187 -4.05 19.83 -10.01
CA TYR A 187 -4.08 21.15 -10.62
C TYR A 187 -2.74 21.47 -11.27
N ARG A 188 -2.75 21.98 -12.50
CA ARG A 188 -1.58 22.40 -13.25
C ARG A 188 -1.57 23.93 -13.36
N PRO A 189 -0.86 24.63 -12.46
CA PRO A 189 -0.71 26.08 -12.51
C PRO A 189 -0.10 26.55 -13.82
N THR A 190 0.81 25.76 -14.37
CA THR A 190 1.46 25.95 -15.68
C THR A 190 1.59 24.61 -16.38
N GLN A 191 1.92 24.63 -17.69
CA GLN A 191 2.26 23.40 -18.40
C GLN A 191 3.47 22.64 -17.81
N PHE A 192 4.31 23.31 -17.03
CA PHE A 192 5.52 22.75 -16.43
C PHE A 192 5.39 22.52 -14.93
N SER A 193 4.20 22.62 -14.37
CA SER A 193 4.01 22.35 -12.94
C SER A 193 2.71 21.62 -12.66
N ARG A 194 2.72 20.78 -11.61
CA ARG A 194 1.56 20.01 -11.20
C ARG A 194 1.53 19.88 -9.67
N ILE A 195 0.41 20.28 -9.09
CA ILE A 195 0.04 19.96 -7.70
C ILE A 195 -0.88 18.75 -7.75
N SER A 196 -0.65 17.76 -6.91
CA SER A 196 -1.55 16.61 -6.76
C SER A 196 -1.88 16.39 -5.30
N LEU A 197 -3.15 16.16 -5.02
CA LEU A 197 -3.68 15.82 -3.70
C LEU A 197 -4.38 14.47 -3.77
N GLU A 198 -4.15 13.64 -2.78
CA GLU A 198 -4.84 12.36 -2.60
C GLU A 198 -5.31 12.20 -1.16
N TYR A 199 -6.45 11.56 -1.00
CA TYR A 199 -7.01 11.17 0.29
C TYR A 199 -7.73 9.84 0.15
N HIS A 200 -7.60 8.97 1.13
CA HIS A 200 -8.41 7.78 1.24
C HIS A 200 -8.68 7.42 2.70
N THR A 201 -9.84 6.81 2.91
CA THR A 201 -10.26 6.29 4.21
C THR A 201 -10.75 4.86 4.05
N THR A 202 -10.39 4.00 5.00
CA THR A 202 -10.83 2.61 5.05
C THR A 202 -11.38 2.32 6.44
N ASN A 203 -12.61 1.78 6.47
CA ASN A 203 -13.20 1.19 7.65
C ASN A 203 -13.25 -0.32 7.44
N GLU A 204 -12.57 -1.07 8.29
CA GLU A 204 -12.50 -2.52 8.21
C GLU A 204 -12.94 -3.13 9.54
N PHE A 205 -13.79 -4.14 9.44
CA PHE A 205 -14.07 -5.10 10.51
C PHE A 205 -13.64 -6.48 10.04
N ARG A 206 -12.85 -7.18 10.85
CA ARG A 206 -12.36 -8.52 10.60
C ARG A 206 -12.50 -9.34 11.87
N ARG A 207 -12.97 -10.59 11.74
CA ARG A 207 -13.07 -11.53 12.87
C ARG A 207 -12.86 -12.96 12.37
N GLY A 208 -11.92 -13.67 12.99
CA GLY A 208 -11.73 -15.11 12.83
C GLY A 208 -11.89 -15.82 14.16
N GLY A 209 -12.01 -17.15 14.11
CA GLY A 209 -12.25 -18.02 15.25
C GLY A 209 -13.55 -18.80 15.13
N ASN A 210 -14.29 -18.90 16.22
CA ASN A 210 -15.55 -19.66 16.25
C ASN A 210 -16.69 -18.87 16.91
N LYS A 211 -17.89 -19.47 16.98
CA LYS A 211 -19.08 -18.95 17.72
C LYS A 211 -19.35 -17.47 17.39
N PHE A 212 -19.50 -17.15 16.11
CA PHE A 212 -19.62 -15.77 15.58
C PHE A 212 -20.83 -14.99 16.07
N ASP A 213 -21.82 -15.66 16.66
CA ASP A 213 -23.02 -15.06 17.24
C ASP A 213 -22.82 -14.56 18.68
N LEU A 214 -21.72 -14.95 19.34
CA LEU A 214 -21.36 -14.53 20.69
C LEU A 214 -20.38 -13.35 20.68
N GLU A 215 -20.24 -12.68 21.83
CA GLU A 215 -19.22 -11.69 22.02
C GLU A 215 -17.80 -12.32 21.95
N PRO A 216 -16.76 -11.60 21.52
CA PRO A 216 -15.43 -12.17 21.35
C PRO A 216 -14.89 -12.92 22.57
N PHE A 217 -15.12 -12.38 23.77
CA PHE A 217 -14.64 -12.98 25.02
C PHE A 217 -15.46 -14.20 25.49
N GLU A 218 -16.61 -14.50 24.86
CA GLU A 218 -17.43 -15.66 25.17
C GLU A 218 -17.09 -16.88 24.30
N THR A 219 -16.15 -16.74 23.39
CA THR A 219 -15.76 -17.78 22.44
C THR A 219 -14.58 -18.58 22.92
N ASP A 220 -14.31 -19.72 22.29
CA ASP A 220 -13.14 -20.54 22.61
C ASP A 220 -11.85 -19.88 22.15
N ILE A 221 -11.87 -19.30 20.94
CA ILE A 221 -10.80 -18.46 20.40
C ILE A 221 -11.39 -17.44 19.43
N THR A 222 -10.98 -16.20 19.57
CA THR A 222 -11.34 -15.13 18.61
C THR A 222 -10.18 -14.16 18.41
N GLU A 223 -9.95 -13.85 17.15
CA GLU A 223 -9.14 -12.70 16.73
C GLU A 223 -10.05 -11.73 15.98
N GLN A 224 -10.24 -10.55 16.57
CA GLN A 224 -11.08 -9.52 15.99
C GLN A 224 -10.34 -8.20 15.90
N THR A 225 -10.49 -7.51 14.78
CA THR A 225 -9.98 -6.15 14.60
C THR A 225 -11.02 -5.24 13.95
N LYS A 226 -11.05 -3.99 14.41
CA LYS A 226 -11.75 -2.89 13.77
C LYS A 226 -10.72 -1.81 13.47
N HIS A 227 -10.50 -1.51 12.19
CA HIS A 227 -9.59 -0.47 11.75
C HIS A 227 -10.36 0.72 11.18
N VAL A 228 -9.92 1.91 11.54
CA VAL A 228 -10.24 3.16 10.85
C VAL A 228 -8.93 3.77 10.38
N ILE A 229 -8.71 3.78 9.09
CA ILE A 229 -7.49 4.26 8.47
C ILE A 229 -7.82 5.50 7.65
N ASN A 230 -7.11 6.59 7.90
CA ASN A 230 -7.18 7.80 7.11
C ASN A 230 -5.79 8.11 6.60
N SER A 231 -5.64 8.31 5.30
CA SER A 231 -4.36 8.67 4.72
C SER A 231 -4.53 9.69 3.60
N GLY A 232 -3.49 10.48 3.41
CA GLY A 232 -3.46 11.51 2.41
C GLY A 232 -2.07 11.88 1.98
N GLY A 233 -1.96 12.54 0.84
CA GLY A 233 -0.70 12.98 0.30
C GLY A 233 -0.85 14.22 -0.56
N LEU A 234 0.18 15.08 -0.51
CA LEU A 234 0.31 16.26 -1.35
C LEU A 234 1.63 16.17 -2.09
N SER A 235 1.65 16.53 -3.38
CA SER A 235 2.89 16.71 -4.12
C SER A 235 2.84 17.93 -5.01
N TYR A 236 4.02 18.52 -5.20
CA TYR A 236 4.25 19.56 -6.17
C TYR A 236 5.44 19.19 -7.06
N ASP A 237 5.15 19.00 -8.33
CA ASP A 237 6.13 18.67 -9.37
C ASP A 237 6.39 19.90 -10.23
N ILE A 238 7.66 20.21 -10.48
CA ILE A 238 8.13 21.27 -11.36
C ILE A 238 9.02 20.65 -12.43
N PHE A 239 8.75 20.99 -13.68
CA PHE A 239 9.48 20.51 -14.84
C PHE A 239 10.14 21.67 -15.58
N TRP A 240 11.30 21.44 -16.23
CA TRP A 240 11.94 22.39 -17.11
C TRP A 240 12.81 21.70 -18.17
N LYS A 241 13.34 22.48 -19.09
CA LYS A 241 14.10 21.97 -20.24
C LYS A 241 13.35 20.83 -20.97
N GLU A 242 12.12 21.11 -21.41
CA GLU A 242 11.29 20.14 -22.15
C GLU A 242 11.09 18.82 -21.39
N TYR A 243 10.81 18.92 -20.09
CA TYR A 243 10.62 17.78 -19.17
C TYR A 243 11.87 16.91 -18.93
N LYS A 244 13.06 17.35 -19.37
CA LYS A 244 14.32 16.65 -19.08
C LYS A 244 14.67 16.68 -17.59
N HIS A 245 14.18 17.66 -16.86
CA HIS A 245 14.42 17.84 -15.43
C HIS A 245 13.12 17.93 -14.67
N LYS A 246 13.08 17.31 -13.51
CA LYS A 246 11.96 17.32 -12.59
C LYS A 246 12.43 17.56 -11.16
N LEU A 247 11.78 18.47 -10.45
CA LEU A 247 11.89 18.64 -9.01
C LEU A 247 10.53 18.33 -8.38
N SER A 248 10.52 17.45 -7.40
CA SER A 248 9.30 17.03 -6.68
C SER A 248 9.45 17.35 -5.22
N PHE A 249 8.43 17.99 -4.64
CA PHE A 249 8.23 18.06 -3.20
C PHE A 249 7.01 17.26 -2.86
N TYR A 250 7.04 16.50 -1.78
CA TYR A 250 5.92 15.66 -1.38
C TYR A 250 5.79 15.53 0.14
N SER A 251 4.57 15.29 0.56
CA SER A 251 4.24 14.88 1.91
C SER A 251 3.17 13.80 1.88
N SER A 252 3.19 12.93 2.86
CA SER A 252 2.11 11.96 3.10
C SER A 252 1.89 11.79 4.60
N VAL A 253 0.65 11.45 4.97
CA VAL A 253 0.25 11.18 6.35
C VAL A 253 -0.70 9.99 6.36
N GLN A 254 -0.54 9.12 7.33
CA GLN A 254 -1.50 8.04 7.61
C GLN A 254 -1.75 7.98 9.12
N HIS A 255 -3.02 7.95 9.48
CA HIS A 255 -3.49 7.72 10.84
C HIS A 255 -4.35 6.46 10.88
N THR A 256 -4.03 5.56 11.79
CA THR A 256 -4.75 4.30 12.01
C THR A 256 -5.20 4.21 13.46
N ASP A 257 -6.52 4.09 13.66
CA ASP A 257 -7.12 3.65 14.91
C ASP A 257 -7.52 2.19 14.77
N ARG A 258 -7.05 1.34 15.69
CA ARG A 258 -7.41 -0.07 15.76
C ARG A 258 -7.96 -0.41 17.13
N ASN A 259 -9.15 -1.00 17.16
CA ASN A 259 -9.64 -1.75 18.31
C ASN A 259 -9.52 -3.24 17.99
N SER A 260 -8.98 -4.02 18.92
CA SER A 260 -8.71 -5.44 18.72
C SER A 260 -9.18 -6.29 19.91
N TYR A 261 -9.40 -7.55 19.63
CA TYR A 261 -9.51 -8.61 20.61
C TYR A 261 -8.69 -9.80 20.10
N TYR A 262 -7.76 -10.30 20.92
CA TYR A 262 -6.92 -11.46 20.61
C TYR A 262 -6.96 -12.39 21.81
N GLY A 263 -8.01 -13.19 21.91
CA GLY A 263 -8.26 -13.99 23.11
C GLY A 263 -8.63 -15.43 22.82
N ALA A 264 -8.32 -16.27 23.81
CA ALA A 264 -8.74 -17.65 23.88
C ALA A 264 -9.25 -17.96 25.29
N GLN A 265 -10.00 -19.06 25.42
CA GLN A 265 -10.50 -19.54 26.72
C GLN A 265 -11.34 -18.50 27.46
N GLN A 266 -12.16 -17.76 26.72
CA GLN A 266 -13.12 -16.79 27.28
C GLN A 266 -12.46 -15.67 28.11
N ASN A 267 -11.28 -15.18 27.68
CA ASN A 267 -10.55 -14.13 28.38
C ASN A 267 -11.22 -12.75 28.19
N PRO A 268 -11.83 -12.13 29.22
CA PRO A 268 -12.50 -10.84 29.09
C PRO A 268 -11.53 -9.66 28.94
N ASP A 269 -10.25 -9.86 29.25
CA ASP A 269 -9.23 -8.79 29.27
C ASP A 269 -8.37 -8.74 28.01
N ALA A 270 -8.67 -9.59 26.99
CA ALA A 270 -7.88 -9.68 25.76
C ALA A 270 -8.18 -8.57 24.74
N TYR A 271 -8.80 -7.48 25.16
CA TYR A 271 -9.06 -6.31 24.33
C TYR A 271 -7.82 -5.43 24.23
N GLY A 272 -7.63 -4.85 23.04
CA GLY A 272 -6.54 -3.93 22.77
C GLY A 272 -6.99 -2.70 21.99
N LYS A 273 -6.21 -1.64 22.12
CA LYS A 273 -6.39 -0.40 21.37
C LYS A 273 -5.04 0.09 20.88
N THR A 274 -4.95 0.36 19.57
CA THR A 274 -3.73 0.85 18.94
C THR A 274 -4.02 2.13 18.18
N LYS A 275 -3.15 3.12 18.34
CA LYS A 275 -3.11 4.33 17.51
C LYS A 275 -1.75 4.39 16.84
N ASP A 276 -1.73 4.62 15.55
CA ASP A 276 -0.53 4.75 14.74
C ASP A 276 -0.65 6.01 13.88
N LEU A 277 0.33 6.88 13.96
CA LEU A 277 0.45 8.06 13.12
C LEU A 277 1.80 8.04 12.42
N THR A 278 1.78 7.96 11.12
CA THR A 278 2.99 8.06 10.28
C THR A 278 2.86 9.26 9.36
N TRP A 279 3.93 10.03 9.23
CA TRP A 279 4.01 11.07 8.23
C TRP A 279 5.41 11.12 7.61
N VAL A 280 5.44 11.53 6.35
CA VAL A 280 6.67 11.62 5.54
C VAL A 280 6.66 12.95 4.81
N VAL A 281 7.80 13.61 4.75
CA VAL A 281 8.05 14.76 3.88
C VAL A 281 9.36 14.55 3.14
N GLY A 282 9.40 14.95 1.87
CA GLY A 282 10.61 14.77 1.08
C GLY A 282 10.67 15.68 -0.15
N GLY A 283 11.86 15.69 -0.72
CA GLY A 283 12.14 16.33 -1.99
C GLY A 283 13.06 15.47 -2.85
N MET A 284 12.79 15.43 -4.14
CA MET A 284 13.54 14.63 -5.10
C MET A 284 13.76 15.39 -6.40
N TYR A 285 14.96 15.37 -6.87
CA TYR A 285 15.34 15.85 -8.19
C TYR A 285 15.65 14.67 -9.11
N VAL A 286 15.15 14.73 -10.34
CA VAL A 286 15.49 13.82 -11.44
C VAL A 286 15.90 14.65 -12.65
N GLY A 287 17.05 14.35 -13.22
CA GLY A 287 17.56 15.05 -14.40
C GLY A 287 18.13 14.07 -15.43
N ASN A 288 17.70 14.27 -16.69
CA ASN A 288 18.26 13.58 -17.85
C ASN A 288 19.32 14.45 -18.49
N PHE A 289 20.55 13.96 -18.51
CA PHE A 289 21.72 14.64 -19.04
C PHE A 289 22.22 13.93 -20.30
N GLU A 290 22.62 14.71 -21.29
CA GLU A 290 23.20 14.16 -22.53
C GLU A 290 24.54 13.46 -22.27
N LYS A 291 25.27 13.92 -21.25
CA LYS A 291 26.53 13.31 -20.82
C LYS A 291 26.78 13.58 -19.34
N VAL A 292 27.06 12.54 -18.58
CA VAL A 292 27.64 12.59 -17.23
C VAL A 292 28.84 11.64 -17.24
N LEU A 293 30.04 12.16 -16.99
CA LEU A 293 31.31 11.45 -17.13
C LEU A 293 31.55 10.96 -18.58
N PHE A 294 30.99 9.81 -18.94
CA PHE A 294 31.31 9.11 -20.19
C PHE A 294 30.10 8.81 -21.09
N SER A 295 28.86 8.93 -20.62
CA SER A 295 27.66 8.62 -21.42
C SER A 295 26.43 9.41 -21.01
N PRO A 296 25.33 9.37 -21.80
CA PRO A 296 24.03 9.88 -21.37
C PRO A 296 23.62 9.25 -20.04
N ALA A 297 23.02 10.04 -19.17
CA ALA A 297 22.67 9.57 -17.84
C ALA A 297 21.39 10.19 -17.29
N THR A 298 20.72 9.42 -16.43
CA THR A 298 19.64 9.92 -15.57
C THR A 298 20.16 9.99 -14.13
N PHE A 299 20.24 11.21 -13.61
CA PHE A 299 20.66 11.48 -12.23
C PHE A 299 19.43 11.68 -11.35
N THR A 300 19.42 11.06 -10.20
CA THR A 300 18.37 11.20 -9.17
C THR A 300 19.03 11.49 -7.84
N ALA A 301 18.56 12.51 -7.14
CA ALA A 301 18.97 12.81 -5.76
C ALA A 301 17.77 13.27 -4.95
N GLY A 302 17.77 12.96 -3.67
CA GLY A 302 16.66 13.36 -2.79
C GLY A 302 17.00 13.25 -1.33
N MET A 303 16.08 13.82 -0.55
CA MET A 303 16.08 13.73 0.90
C MET A 303 14.65 13.48 1.40
N GLU A 304 14.55 12.77 2.50
CA GLU A 304 13.29 12.39 3.11
C GLU A 304 13.40 12.41 4.62
N TYR A 305 12.35 12.87 5.27
CA TYR A 305 12.19 12.74 6.71
C TYR A 305 10.87 12.04 6.99
N GLN A 306 10.92 11.04 7.86
CA GLN A 306 9.79 10.22 8.27
C GLN A 306 9.69 10.19 9.79
N ASN A 307 8.46 10.24 10.30
CA ASN A 307 8.15 9.94 11.69
C ASN A 307 7.01 8.92 11.75
N ASN A 308 7.16 7.93 12.62
CA ASN A 308 6.10 6.99 13.00
C ASN A 308 5.95 7.02 14.53
N SER A 309 4.74 7.28 15.00
CA SER A 309 4.37 7.26 16.41
C SER A 309 3.28 6.22 16.63
N LEU A 310 3.60 5.19 17.40
CA LEU A 310 2.71 4.10 17.74
C LEU A 310 2.43 4.08 19.24
N HIS A 311 1.17 3.92 19.62
CA HIS A 311 0.74 3.61 20.98
C HIS A 311 -0.19 2.40 20.95
N ASP A 312 0.27 1.29 21.54
CA ASP A 312 -0.45 0.01 21.56
C ASP A 312 -0.69 -0.44 22.99
N ILE A 313 -1.96 -0.55 23.36
CA ILE A 313 -2.43 -0.89 24.71
C ILE A 313 -3.18 -2.21 24.64
N MET A 314 -2.80 -3.17 25.50
CA MET A 314 -3.51 -4.43 25.72
C MET A 314 -3.29 -4.88 27.16
N LEU A 315 -4.12 -4.34 28.07
CA LEU A 315 -3.88 -4.43 29.51
C LEU A 315 -3.97 -5.87 30.05
N GLY A 316 -4.83 -6.71 29.48
CA GLY A 316 -4.91 -8.13 29.84
C GLY A 316 -3.63 -8.92 29.57
N TYR A 317 -2.75 -8.40 28.73
CA TYR A 317 -1.42 -8.95 28.45
C TYR A 317 -0.30 -8.08 29.03
N HIS A 318 -0.63 -7.16 29.95
CA HIS A 318 0.33 -6.21 30.57
C HIS A 318 1.14 -5.41 29.54
N ARG A 319 0.51 -5.08 28.38
CA ARG A 319 1.16 -4.36 27.30
C ARG A 319 0.63 -2.92 27.21
N ASP A 320 1.51 -1.96 27.44
CA ASP A 320 1.35 -0.54 27.12
C ASP A 320 2.65 -0.08 26.46
N MET A 321 2.67 -0.08 25.13
CA MET A 321 3.86 0.15 24.33
C MET A 321 3.72 1.48 23.58
N LYS A 322 4.69 2.36 23.78
CA LYS A 322 4.85 3.58 23.00
C LYS A 322 6.14 3.52 22.21
N GLN A 323 6.05 3.77 20.92
CA GLN A 323 7.19 3.79 20.03
C GLN A 323 7.14 5.07 19.18
N ASP A 324 8.27 5.77 19.10
CA ASP A 324 8.47 6.94 18.25
C ASP A 324 9.73 6.72 17.43
N VAL A 325 9.59 6.56 16.12
CA VAL A 325 10.69 6.29 15.20
C VAL A 325 10.81 7.46 14.24
N ARG A 326 11.98 8.04 14.16
CA ARG A 326 12.33 9.15 13.28
C ARG A 326 13.47 8.74 12.38
N ILE A 327 13.28 8.92 11.10
CA ILE A 327 14.28 8.58 10.09
C ILE A 327 14.51 9.80 9.21
N ALA A 328 15.76 10.24 9.11
CA ALA A 328 16.18 11.23 8.12
C ALA A 328 17.09 10.55 7.12
N GLY A 329 16.76 10.58 5.84
CA GLY A 329 17.49 9.92 4.77
C GLY A 329 17.87 10.86 3.64
N GLY A 330 19.04 10.61 3.06
CA GLY A 330 19.49 11.27 1.83
C GLY A 330 20.04 10.24 0.87
N PHE A 331 19.73 10.39 -0.41
CA PHE A 331 20.15 9.45 -1.44
C PHE A 331 20.56 10.14 -2.74
N VAL A 332 21.44 9.46 -3.46
CA VAL A 332 21.83 9.80 -4.83
C VAL A 332 21.90 8.51 -5.64
N GLN A 333 21.50 8.60 -6.91
CA GLN A 333 21.58 7.50 -7.85
C GLN A 333 21.88 8.06 -9.25
N ASN A 334 22.69 7.36 -10.00
CA ASN A 334 22.92 7.67 -11.41
C ASN A 334 22.82 6.42 -12.27
N GLU A 335 22.11 6.54 -13.37
CA GLU A 335 21.96 5.52 -14.40
C GLU A 335 22.67 5.99 -15.67
N TRP A 336 23.74 5.30 -16.08
CA TRP A 336 24.45 5.57 -17.33
C TRP A 336 23.98 4.60 -18.41
N LYS A 337 23.68 5.14 -19.60
CA LYS A 337 23.21 4.36 -20.76
C LYS A 337 24.32 4.26 -21.80
N MET A 338 24.87 3.09 -21.98
CA MET A 338 25.98 2.82 -22.90
C MET A 338 25.59 1.74 -23.89
N ASN A 339 25.07 2.10 -25.06
CA ASN A 339 24.69 1.14 -26.11
C ASN A 339 23.95 -0.11 -25.60
N ARG A 340 24.71 -1.18 -25.30
CA ARG A 340 24.18 -2.46 -24.82
C ARG A 340 24.24 -2.62 -23.29
N PHE A 341 24.91 -1.71 -22.61
CA PHE A 341 25.09 -1.74 -21.15
C PHE A 341 24.38 -0.59 -20.48
N ILE A 342 23.77 -0.88 -19.35
CA ILE A 342 23.24 0.13 -18.44
C ILE A 342 23.94 -0.09 -17.11
N LEU A 343 24.58 0.94 -16.60
CA LEU A 343 25.20 0.97 -15.28
C LEU A 343 24.34 1.80 -14.34
N LEU A 344 23.91 1.21 -13.25
CA LEU A 344 23.22 1.89 -12.16
C LEU A 344 24.10 1.87 -10.92
N ALA A 345 24.36 3.05 -10.34
CA ALA A 345 25.02 3.18 -9.06
C ALA A 345 24.22 4.12 -8.17
N GLY A 346 24.01 3.72 -6.92
CA GLY A 346 23.26 4.49 -5.94
C GLY A 346 23.86 4.38 -4.56
N PHE A 347 23.66 5.43 -3.78
CA PHE A 347 24.09 5.53 -2.40
C PHE A 347 22.99 6.19 -1.56
N ARG A 348 22.75 5.68 -0.36
CA ARG A 348 21.81 6.24 0.62
C ARG A 348 22.42 6.20 2.01
N VAL A 349 22.15 7.23 2.78
CA VAL A 349 22.44 7.29 4.22
C VAL A 349 21.15 7.63 4.95
N ASP A 350 20.85 6.85 5.97
CA ASP A 350 19.74 7.07 6.88
C ASP A 350 20.26 7.25 8.30
N SER A 351 19.72 8.24 8.99
CA SER A 351 19.92 8.46 10.43
C SER A 351 18.63 8.11 11.16
N HIS A 352 18.74 7.31 12.16
CA HIS A 352 17.66 6.81 13.01
C HIS A 352 17.83 7.30 14.43
N ASN A 353 16.74 7.57 15.18
CA ASN A 353 16.76 7.72 16.63
C ASN A 353 16.68 6.36 17.33
#